data_6cd0d53ee9b8dc66b05f8b54c17a770d
#
_entry.id   6cd0d53ee9b8dc66b05f8b54c17a770d
#
_cell.length_a   1.000
_cell.length_b   1.000
_cell.length_c   1.000
_cell.angle_alpha   90.00
_cell.angle_beta   90.00
_cell.angle_gamma   90.00
#
_symmetry.space_group_name_H-M   'P 1'
#
loop_
_entity.id
_entity.type
_entity.pdbx_description
1 polymer ?
#
loop_
_entity_poly.entity_id
_entity_poly.type
_entity_poly.pdbx_seq_one_letter_code
_entity_poly.pdbx_strand_id
1 'polypeptide(L)'
;MFTSLNLDIKEIKNDITVFGRTRFGDAGELRLSWSASGFGVRFSGAAIAVFTVPYESDSYVSVKFEIDGVPHKACIKTGADIIFADGLEDGEHTFRLFRASEGDVPLQVKSLQVVGANPQILPYKPEYKFKMEVIGDSITCGYAAYRGIRTGSSCFEEDATIAYAHLAAEKLCAELRLIAYSGRGLVRSCAGEAANRFVDMFGRAEYASCSEPYNFGDWQPDILVINGGTNDNGGAVSEEDFALGVRELYNAVRAVYPNTNILFFYGAMGNRYDGVYRAFVDELSKSDKKLFYTMVEAVDDDKSEMSAAHHPSYIGQKRLARDFERALANILEIN
;
A
#
# COMPACT_ATOMS: atom_id res chain seq x y z
N MET A 1 -25.76 11.85 29.44
CA MET A 1 -26.57 11.32 28.31
C MET A 1 -25.67 11.34 27.09
N PHE A 2 -25.55 10.22 26.39
CA PHE A 2 -24.77 10.17 25.15
C PHE A 2 -25.53 10.83 24.01
N THR A 3 -24.79 11.50 23.18
CA THR A 3 -25.25 12.14 21.92
C THR A 3 -24.45 11.62 20.75
N SER A 4 -24.89 11.90 19.54
CA SER A 4 -24.27 11.43 18.31
C SER A 4 -23.89 12.63 17.45
N LEU A 5 -22.64 12.64 16.98
CA LEU A 5 -22.10 13.58 16.01
C LEU A 5 -21.91 12.85 14.67
N ASN A 6 -22.58 13.31 13.61
CA ASN A 6 -22.47 12.75 12.27
C ASN A 6 -21.83 13.80 11.36
N LEU A 7 -20.77 13.45 10.65
CA LEU A 7 -20.03 14.36 9.78
C LEU A 7 -19.68 13.69 8.44
N ASP A 8 -19.95 14.37 7.35
CA ASP A 8 -19.41 13.95 6.05
C ASP A 8 -17.90 14.03 6.05
N ILE A 9 -17.21 13.06 5.44
CA ILE A 9 -15.74 12.97 5.45
C ILE A 9 -15.09 14.23 4.84
N LYS A 10 -15.74 14.87 3.86
CA LYS A 10 -15.29 16.13 3.24
C LYS A 10 -15.27 17.31 4.22
N GLU A 11 -16.15 17.32 5.23
CA GLU A 11 -16.26 18.40 6.21
C GLU A 11 -15.07 18.39 7.19
N ILE A 12 -14.53 17.19 7.45
CA ILE A 12 -13.42 16.95 8.37
C ILE A 12 -12.08 16.69 7.65
N LYS A 13 -11.97 17.00 6.36
CA LYS A 13 -10.76 16.74 5.57
C LYS A 13 -9.48 17.38 6.13
N ASN A 14 -9.59 18.45 6.93
CA ASN A 14 -8.46 19.12 7.57
C ASN A 14 -8.09 18.52 8.93
N ASP A 15 -8.98 17.70 9.51
CA ASP A 15 -8.81 17.07 10.82
C ASP A 15 -8.35 15.61 10.70
N ILE A 16 -8.52 14.99 9.53
CA ILE A 16 -8.01 13.65 9.22
C ILE A 16 -6.63 13.73 8.57
N THR A 17 -5.86 12.66 8.71
CA THR A 17 -4.69 12.39 7.86
C THR A 17 -5.03 11.24 6.92
N VAL A 18 -4.83 11.44 5.62
CA VAL A 18 -4.99 10.38 4.62
C VAL A 18 -3.68 9.62 4.41
N PHE A 19 -3.77 8.31 4.17
CA PHE A 19 -2.65 7.42 3.94
C PHE A 19 -2.68 6.91 2.50
N GLY A 20 -1.52 6.84 1.87
CA GLY A 20 -1.39 6.38 0.50
C GLY A 20 -1.84 7.42 -0.54
N ARG A 21 -1.97 6.97 -1.79
CA ARG A 21 -2.59 7.77 -2.85
C ARG A 21 -4.10 7.66 -2.74
N THR A 22 -4.74 8.76 -2.39
CA THR A 22 -6.19 8.87 -2.22
C THR A 22 -6.71 10.08 -2.98
N ARG A 23 -8.02 10.16 -3.19
CA ARG A 23 -8.69 11.37 -3.66
C ARG A 23 -10.09 11.51 -3.06
N PHE A 24 -10.62 12.70 -3.09
CA PHE A 24 -12.04 12.93 -2.85
C PHE A 24 -12.79 12.84 -4.19
N GLY A 25 -13.89 12.09 -4.20
CA GLY A 25 -14.77 12.00 -5.36
C GLY A 25 -15.72 13.20 -5.48
N ASP A 26 -16.54 13.23 -6.53
CA ASP A 26 -17.41 14.38 -6.87
C ASP A 26 -18.48 14.63 -5.81
N ALA A 27 -18.95 13.58 -5.13
CA ALA A 27 -19.90 13.72 -4.01
C ALA A 27 -19.20 14.04 -2.67
N GLY A 28 -17.88 14.12 -2.66
CA GLY A 28 -17.07 14.42 -1.48
C GLY A 28 -16.67 13.21 -0.65
N GLU A 29 -16.91 11.99 -1.12
CA GLU A 29 -16.44 10.76 -0.51
C GLU A 29 -14.91 10.62 -0.63
N LEU A 30 -14.26 10.06 0.38
CA LEU A 30 -12.84 9.70 0.32
C LEU A 30 -12.68 8.33 -0.35
N ARG A 31 -11.92 8.28 -1.43
CA ARG A 31 -11.73 7.09 -2.26
C ARG A 31 -10.38 6.44 -1.97
N LEU A 32 -10.42 5.19 -1.53
CA LEU A 32 -9.28 4.35 -1.16
C LEU A 32 -9.18 3.24 -2.20
N SER A 33 -8.28 3.39 -3.19
CA SER A 33 -8.12 2.46 -4.30
C SER A 33 -6.93 1.53 -4.11
N TRP A 34 -5.78 2.08 -3.75
CA TRP A 34 -4.55 1.31 -3.57
C TRP A 34 -4.52 0.55 -2.25
N SER A 35 -3.84 -0.59 -2.23
CA SER A 35 -3.57 -1.35 -1.01
C SER A 35 -2.88 -0.47 0.03
N ALA A 36 -3.22 -0.64 1.31
CA ALA A 36 -2.79 0.19 2.45
C ALA A 36 -3.15 1.68 2.33
N SER A 37 -3.98 2.12 1.36
CA SER A 37 -4.58 3.45 1.42
C SER A 37 -5.61 3.53 2.54
N GLY A 38 -5.75 4.71 3.14
CA GLY A 38 -6.59 4.83 4.32
C GLY A 38 -6.71 6.25 4.86
N PHE A 39 -7.19 6.34 6.08
CA PHE A 39 -7.19 7.59 6.85
C PHE A 39 -7.06 7.33 8.36
N GLY A 40 -6.63 8.36 9.07
CA GLY A 40 -6.62 8.41 10.54
C GLY A 40 -7.34 9.63 11.06
N VAL A 41 -7.98 9.50 12.21
CA VAL A 41 -8.67 10.56 12.94
C VAL A 41 -8.50 10.38 14.44
N ARG A 42 -8.46 11.47 15.20
CA ARG A 42 -8.69 11.45 16.65
C ARG A 42 -10.12 11.89 16.93
N PHE A 43 -10.71 11.34 17.94
CA PHE A 43 -12.07 11.71 18.36
C PHE A 43 -12.22 11.65 19.87
N SER A 44 -13.20 12.39 20.40
CA SER A 44 -13.68 12.25 21.78
C SER A 44 -15.04 11.57 21.74
N GLY A 45 -15.20 10.47 22.46
CA GLY A 45 -16.44 9.68 22.50
C GLY A 45 -16.24 8.27 23.01
N ALA A 46 -17.28 7.48 23.06
CA ALA A 46 -17.30 6.08 23.50
C ALA A 46 -17.54 5.09 22.36
N ALA A 47 -17.78 5.60 21.13
CA ALA A 47 -17.93 4.80 19.92
C ALA A 47 -17.63 5.60 18.67
N ILE A 48 -17.18 4.91 17.61
CA ILE A 48 -17.01 5.46 16.27
C ILE A 48 -17.54 4.47 15.23
N ALA A 49 -18.26 4.98 14.21
CA ALA A 49 -18.69 4.24 13.04
C ALA A 49 -18.25 4.95 11.75
N VAL A 50 -17.92 4.16 10.73
CA VAL A 50 -17.53 4.63 9.38
C VAL A 50 -18.61 4.15 8.41
N PHE A 51 -19.17 5.07 7.63
CA PHE A 51 -20.16 4.77 6.61
C PHE A 51 -19.54 4.85 5.22
N THR A 52 -19.84 3.85 4.39
CA THR A 52 -19.32 3.76 3.03
C THR A 52 -20.41 4.00 1.99
N VAL A 53 -20.01 4.35 0.77
CA VAL A 53 -20.93 4.44 -0.36
C VAL A 53 -21.21 3.04 -0.89
N PRO A 54 -22.48 2.67 -1.10
CA PRO A 54 -22.84 1.40 -1.71
C PRO A 54 -22.25 1.23 -3.12
N TYR A 55 -21.86 0.00 -3.46
CA TYR A 55 -21.55 -0.42 -4.81
C TYR A 55 -22.60 -1.38 -5.36
N GLU A 56 -22.77 -1.36 -6.68
CA GLU A 56 -23.67 -2.30 -7.37
C GLU A 56 -23.10 -3.73 -7.47
N SER A 57 -21.87 -3.98 -7.03
CA SER A 57 -21.23 -5.30 -7.09
C SER A 57 -21.27 -6.04 -5.76
N ASP A 58 -21.28 -7.40 -5.82
CA ASP A 58 -21.16 -8.27 -4.64
C ASP A 58 -19.72 -8.41 -4.12
N SER A 59 -18.85 -7.43 -4.42
CA SER A 59 -17.43 -7.47 -4.04
C SER A 59 -17.24 -7.21 -2.56
N TYR A 60 -16.30 -7.96 -1.97
CA TYR A 60 -15.82 -7.74 -0.61
C TYR A 60 -14.52 -6.94 -0.66
N VAL A 61 -14.31 -6.09 0.32
CA VAL A 61 -13.06 -5.36 0.57
C VAL A 61 -12.54 -5.75 1.94
N SER A 62 -11.28 -6.17 2.00
CA SER A 62 -10.61 -6.35 3.27
C SER A 62 -10.17 -4.99 3.82
N VAL A 63 -10.51 -4.74 5.06
CA VAL A 63 -10.08 -3.55 5.77
C VAL A 63 -9.39 -3.93 7.07
N LYS A 64 -8.37 -3.17 7.44
CA LYS A 64 -7.82 -3.15 8.77
C LYS A 64 -8.13 -1.82 9.41
N PHE A 65 -8.59 -1.85 10.63
CA PHE A 65 -8.75 -0.65 11.43
C PHE A 65 -8.09 -0.81 12.79
N GLU A 66 -7.72 0.27 13.39
CA GLU A 66 -7.06 0.31 14.68
C GLU A 66 -7.75 1.32 15.58
N ILE A 67 -7.98 0.91 16.83
CA ILE A 67 -8.41 1.79 17.91
C ILE A 67 -7.28 1.83 18.93
N ASP A 68 -6.73 3.01 19.17
CA ASP A 68 -5.63 3.21 20.11
C ASP A 68 -4.44 2.25 19.89
N GLY A 69 -4.15 1.97 18.62
CA GLY A 69 -3.09 1.06 18.21
C GLY A 69 -3.46 -0.44 18.29
N VAL A 70 -4.66 -0.81 18.73
CA VAL A 70 -5.13 -2.21 18.73
C VAL A 70 -5.72 -2.54 17.36
N PRO A 71 -5.12 -3.49 16.60
CA PRO A 71 -5.55 -3.79 15.24
C PRO A 71 -6.74 -4.76 15.20
N HIS A 72 -7.64 -4.50 14.25
CA HIS A 72 -8.77 -5.34 13.89
C HIS A 72 -8.81 -5.51 12.38
N LYS A 73 -9.28 -6.67 11.90
CA LYS A 73 -9.48 -6.94 10.47
C LYS A 73 -10.93 -7.34 10.22
N ALA A 74 -11.51 -6.82 9.14
CA ALA A 74 -12.83 -7.21 8.68
C ALA A 74 -12.84 -7.32 7.15
N CYS A 75 -13.68 -8.22 6.62
CA CYS A 75 -14.08 -8.22 5.22
C CYS A 75 -15.48 -7.62 5.15
N ILE A 76 -15.57 -6.46 4.54
CA ILE A 76 -16.82 -5.75 4.38
C ILE A 76 -17.38 -5.95 2.97
N LYS A 77 -18.69 -6.12 2.86
CA LYS A 77 -19.35 -6.09 1.56
C LYS A 77 -19.49 -4.62 1.16
N THR A 78 -19.13 -4.30 -0.06
CA THR A 78 -19.31 -2.95 -0.59
C THR A 78 -20.79 -2.57 -0.52
N GLY A 79 -21.08 -1.40 0.06
CA GLY A 79 -22.45 -0.94 0.28
C GLY A 79 -23.09 -1.39 1.57
N ALA A 80 -22.44 -2.24 2.35
CA ALA A 80 -22.84 -2.43 3.75
C ALA A 80 -22.11 -1.39 4.60
N ASP A 81 -22.80 -0.85 5.54
CA ASP A 81 -22.22 0.02 6.53
C ASP A 81 -21.17 -0.74 7.32
N ILE A 82 -20.00 -0.10 7.62
CA ILE A 82 -19.61 -0.10 8.98
C ILE A 82 -18.37 -0.85 9.34
N ILE A 83 -17.41 -0.05 9.63
CA ILE A 83 -16.37 -0.40 10.56
C ILE A 83 -16.64 0.41 11.81
N PHE A 84 -16.73 -0.21 12.95
CA PHE A 84 -16.97 0.51 14.17
C PHE A 84 -16.24 -0.07 15.36
N ALA A 85 -16.02 0.76 16.36
CA ALA A 85 -15.73 0.36 17.73
C ALA A 85 -16.79 0.98 18.63
N ASP A 86 -17.28 0.20 19.56
CA ASP A 86 -18.21 0.62 20.61
C ASP A 86 -17.73 0.12 21.98
N GLY A 87 -18.35 0.62 23.04
CA GLY A 87 -18.01 0.24 24.40
C GLY A 87 -16.64 0.73 24.85
N LEU A 88 -16.09 1.77 24.20
CA LEU A 88 -14.90 2.46 24.67
C LEU A 88 -15.22 3.30 25.93
N GLU A 89 -14.21 3.62 26.73
CA GLU A 89 -14.37 4.67 27.73
C GLU A 89 -14.66 6.00 27.03
N ASP A 90 -15.56 6.82 27.59
CA ASP A 90 -15.89 8.11 26.99
C ASP A 90 -14.74 9.10 27.16
N GLY A 91 -13.94 9.26 26.12
CA GLY A 91 -12.70 10.01 26.13
C GLY A 91 -12.07 10.20 24.77
N GLU A 92 -10.80 10.61 24.75
CA GLU A 92 -10.05 10.76 23.49
C GLU A 92 -9.49 9.44 23.01
N HIS A 93 -9.71 9.15 21.73
CA HIS A 93 -9.27 7.95 21.04
C HIS A 93 -8.64 8.28 19.70
N THR A 94 -7.84 7.35 19.19
CA THR A 94 -7.29 7.37 17.84
C THR A 94 -7.91 6.24 17.02
N PHE A 95 -8.42 6.56 15.85
CA PHE A 95 -8.90 5.59 14.88
C PHE A 95 -8.08 5.69 13.60
N ARG A 96 -7.58 4.55 13.10
CA ARG A 96 -6.97 4.43 11.77
C ARG A 96 -7.69 3.37 10.97
N LEU A 97 -7.96 3.63 9.69
CA LEU A 97 -8.55 2.69 8.76
C LEU A 97 -7.64 2.55 7.54
N PHE A 98 -7.41 1.31 7.11
CA PHE A 98 -6.69 0.97 5.89
C PHE A 98 -7.51 0.02 5.02
N ARG A 99 -7.50 0.24 3.71
CA ARG A 99 -7.85 -0.79 2.75
C ARG A 99 -6.74 -1.84 2.76
N ALA A 100 -7.01 -3.05 3.21
CA ALA A 100 -6.00 -4.10 3.36
C ALA A 100 -5.80 -4.91 2.08
N SER A 101 -6.85 -5.08 1.24
CA SER A 101 -6.76 -5.80 -0.04
C SER A 101 -6.67 -4.88 -1.24
N GLU A 102 -6.09 -5.37 -2.32
CA GLU A 102 -6.20 -4.77 -3.65
C GLU A 102 -7.63 -4.84 -4.20
N GLY A 103 -7.89 -4.23 -5.34
CA GLY A 103 -9.17 -4.37 -6.06
C GLY A 103 -9.45 -3.20 -7.01
N ASP A 104 -10.21 -3.51 -8.06
CA ASP A 104 -10.53 -2.57 -9.14
C ASP A 104 -11.47 -1.45 -8.69
N VAL A 105 -12.26 -1.73 -7.65
CA VAL A 105 -13.25 -0.80 -7.13
C VAL A 105 -12.75 -0.16 -5.83
N PRO A 106 -12.66 1.17 -5.74
CA PRO A 106 -12.20 1.84 -4.53
C PRO A 106 -13.20 1.67 -3.37
N LEU A 107 -12.69 1.53 -2.15
CA LEU A 107 -13.51 1.71 -0.96
C LEU A 107 -13.81 3.22 -0.83
N GLN A 108 -15.08 3.57 -0.76
CA GLN A 108 -15.52 4.97 -0.71
C GLN A 108 -16.10 5.28 0.67
N VAL A 109 -15.38 6.07 1.45
CA VAL A 109 -15.82 6.52 2.78
C VAL A 109 -16.66 7.78 2.62
N LYS A 110 -17.89 7.75 3.12
CA LYS A 110 -18.84 8.86 3.03
C LYS A 110 -18.81 9.76 4.26
N SER A 111 -18.94 9.15 5.44
CA SER A 111 -19.11 9.89 6.69
C SER A 111 -18.62 9.09 7.90
N LEU A 112 -18.45 9.80 9.00
CA LEU A 112 -18.18 9.24 10.33
C LEU A 112 -19.31 9.59 11.28
N GLN A 113 -19.56 8.70 12.24
CA GLN A 113 -20.40 8.94 13.40
C GLN A 113 -19.59 8.70 14.66
N VAL A 114 -19.58 9.66 15.57
CA VAL A 114 -19.02 9.52 16.91
C VAL A 114 -20.12 9.62 17.94
N VAL A 115 -20.13 8.76 18.95
CA VAL A 115 -21.12 8.75 20.03
C VAL A 115 -20.39 8.91 21.36
N GLY A 116 -20.87 9.80 22.22
CA GLY A 116 -20.29 10.06 23.53
C GLY A 116 -21.07 11.09 24.32
N ALA A 117 -20.62 11.47 25.50
CA ALA A 117 -21.22 12.53 26.30
C ALA A 117 -21.01 13.91 25.65
N ASN A 118 -19.85 14.12 25.02
CA ASN A 118 -19.53 15.32 24.24
C ASN A 118 -18.72 14.92 23.01
N PRO A 119 -19.33 14.30 21.98
CA PRO A 119 -18.63 13.75 20.85
C PRO A 119 -17.99 14.85 19.99
N GLN A 120 -16.70 14.66 19.63
CA GLN A 120 -15.93 15.61 18.82
C GLN A 120 -15.00 14.86 17.88
N ILE A 121 -14.69 15.48 16.73
CA ILE A 121 -13.54 15.13 15.89
C ILE A 121 -12.38 16.04 16.27
N LEU A 122 -11.20 15.46 16.42
CA LEU A 122 -9.97 16.13 16.79
C LEU A 122 -8.92 15.94 15.68
N PRO A 123 -8.05 16.93 15.44
CA PRO A 123 -7.00 16.80 14.42
C PRO A 123 -6.09 15.61 14.68
N TYR A 124 -5.86 14.79 13.64
CA TYR A 124 -4.89 13.71 13.64
C TYR A 124 -3.75 14.04 12.70
N LYS A 125 -2.56 14.27 13.25
CA LYS A 125 -1.35 14.64 12.49
C LYS A 125 -0.17 13.85 13.00
N PRO A 126 0.03 12.62 12.49
CA PRO A 126 1.20 11.81 12.83
C PRO A 126 2.48 12.48 12.32
N GLU A 127 3.55 12.32 13.06
CA GLU A 127 4.88 12.78 12.64
C GLU A 127 5.60 11.65 11.92
N TYR A 128 6.13 11.96 10.73
CA TYR A 128 6.91 11.02 9.94
C TYR A 128 8.35 11.50 9.82
N LYS A 129 9.30 10.57 9.82
CA LYS A 129 10.72 10.85 9.64
C LYS A 129 11.09 11.07 8.19
N PHE A 130 10.43 10.36 7.27
CA PHE A 130 10.63 10.47 5.83
C PHE A 130 9.40 9.98 5.06
N LYS A 131 9.40 10.21 3.76
CA LYS A 131 8.35 9.82 2.82
C LYS A 131 8.81 8.69 1.93
N MET A 132 8.04 7.63 1.82
CA MET A 132 8.35 6.45 1.03
C MET A 132 7.22 6.09 0.08
N GLU A 133 7.55 5.89 -1.19
CA GLU A 133 6.63 5.33 -2.18
C GLU A 133 7.14 3.98 -2.67
N VAL A 134 6.26 2.98 -2.77
CA VAL A 134 6.62 1.63 -3.22
C VAL A 134 5.74 1.22 -4.38
N ILE A 135 6.36 0.90 -5.50
CA ILE A 135 5.71 0.29 -6.67
C ILE A 135 5.97 -1.20 -6.61
N GLY A 136 4.90 -2.02 -6.68
CA GLY A 136 5.06 -3.45 -6.55
C GLY A 136 3.89 -4.28 -7.07
N ASP A 137 4.02 -5.56 -6.82
CA ASP A 137 3.06 -6.59 -7.21
C ASP A 137 2.39 -7.24 -5.98
N SER A 138 1.99 -8.51 -6.10
CA SER A 138 1.37 -9.31 -5.05
C SER A 138 2.20 -9.41 -3.77
N ILE A 139 3.54 -9.39 -3.87
CA ILE A 139 4.42 -9.43 -2.71
C ILE A 139 4.19 -8.18 -1.85
N THR A 140 4.06 -7.03 -2.51
CA THR A 140 3.82 -5.72 -1.88
C THR A 140 2.38 -5.57 -1.40
N CYS A 141 1.39 -6.16 -2.10
CA CYS A 141 0.00 -6.21 -1.65
C CYS A 141 -0.21 -7.13 -0.43
N GLY A 142 0.75 -8.00 -0.11
CA GLY A 142 0.58 -9.00 0.94
C GLY A 142 -0.38 -10.12 0.53
N TYR A 143 -0.43 -10.45 -0.78
CA TYR A 143 -1.23 -11.55 -1.29
C TYR A 143 -0.84 -12.87 -0.61
N ALA A 144 -1.85 -13.64 -0.22
CA ALA A 144 -1.69 -14.93 0.48
C ALA A 144 -0.84 -14.86 1.78
N ALA A 145 -0.71 -13.69 2.40
CA ALA A 145 0.11 -13.53 3.61
C ALA A 145 -0.37 -14.39 4.80
N TYR A 146 -1.67 -14.73 4.83
CA TYR A 146 -2.23 -15.63 5.86
C TYR A 146 -2.08 -17.09 5.43
N ARG A 147 -1.03 -17.76 5.91
CA ARG A 147 -0.76 -19.18 5.62
C ARG A 147 -1.93 -20.08 6.06
N GLY A 148 -2.36 -20.98 5.18
CA GLY A 148 -3.42 -21.96 5.45
C GLY A 148 -4.86 -21.44 5.18
N ILE A 149 -5.06 -20.16 4.96
CA ILE A 149 -6.32 -19.63 4.48
C ILE A 149 -6.31 -19.70 2.96
N ARG A 150 -7.18 -20.51 2.37
CA ARG A 150 -7.31 -20.72 0.93
C ARG A 150 -8.79 -20.67 0.57
N THR A 151 -9.33 -19.46 0.50
CA THR A 151 -10.73 -19.23 0.17
C THR A 151 -10.93 -18.92 -1.31
N GLY A 152 -9.85 -18.65 -2.04
CA GLY A 152 -9.91 -18.12 -3.40
C GLY A 152 -10.41 -16.67 -3.46
N SER A 153 -10.43 -15.97 -2.32
CA SER A 153 -10.86 -14.58 -2.21
C SER A 153 -9.73 -13.74 -1.62
N SER A 154 -9.27 -12.73 -2.37
CA SER A 154 -8.25 -11.78 -1.93
C SER A 154 -8.63 -11.10 -0.60
N CYS A 155 -9.92 -10.90 -0.36
CA CYS A 155 -10.43 -10.29 0.87
C CYS A 155 -9.96 -11.00 2.15
N PHE A 156 -9.85 -12.34 2.13
CA PHE A 156 -9.47 -13.11 3.32
C PHE A 156 -7.97 -13.42 3.37
N GLU A 157 -7.35 -13.58 2.22
CA GLU A 157 -5.98 -14.08 2.07
C GLU A 157 -4.94 -12.97 2.00
N GLU A 158 -5.35 -11.77 1.61
CA GLU A 158 -4.50 -10.62 1.37
C GLU A 158 -4.55 -9.61 2.52
N ASP A 159 -3.41 -9.03 2.82
CA ASP A 159 -3.32 -7.92 3.79
C ASP A 159 -2.04 -7.11 3.58
N ALA A 160 -2.15 -5.99 2.89
CA ALA A 160 -1.02 -5.09 2.65
C ALA A 160 -0.45 -4.47 3.93
N THR A 161 -1.24 -4.43 5.01
CA THR A 161 -0.79 -3.85 6.29
C THR A 161 0.14 -4.76 7.07
N ILE A 162 0.27 -6.02 6.66
CA ILE A 162 1.27 -6.97 7.19
C ILE A 162 2.32 -7.34 6.13
N ALA A 163 2.30 -6.69 4.96
CA ALA A 163 3.33 -6.84 3.96
C ALA A 163 4.61 -6.06 4.36
N TYR A 164 5.74 -6.49 3.82
CA TYR A 164 7.07 -5.99 4.18
C TYR A 164 7.19 -4.47 4.18
N ALA A 165 6.61 -3.81 3.18
CA ALA A 165 6.69 -2.37 3.01
C ALA A 165 5.97 -1.60 4.11
N HIS A 166 4.75 -2.03 4.47
CA HIS A 166 3.98 -1.41 5.54
C HIS A 166 4.59 -1.67 6.92
N LEU A 167 5.04 -2.91 7.18
CA LEU A 167 5.72 -3.25 8.44
C LEU A 167 6.98 -2.40 8.65
N ALA A 168 7.80 -2.21 7.61
CA ALA A 168 8.98 -1.36 7.69
C ALA A 168 8.62 0.12 7.85
N ALA A 169 7.58 0.60 7.14
CA ALA A 169 7.12 1.98 7.25
C ALA A 169 6.66 2.33 8.68
N GLU A 170 5.84 1.48 9.29
CA GLU A 170 5.40 1.67 10.69
C GLU A 170 6.60 1.70 11.64
N LYS A 171 7.54 0.76 11.52
CA LYS A 171 8.70 0.67 12.40
C LYS A 171 9.66 1.85 12.26
N LEU A 172 9.85 2.35 11.04
CA LEU A 172 10.76 3.46 10.73
C LEU A 172 10.07 4.83 10.81
N CYS A 173 8.78 4.88 11.11
CA CYS A 173 7.96 6.10 11.10
C CYS A 173 7.97 6.81 9.74
N ALA A 174 7.75 6.07 8.65
CA ALA A 174 7.66 6.61 7.30
C ALA A 174 6.22 6.91 6.89
N GLU A 175 6.00 8.02 6.17
CA GLU A 175 4.78 8.23 5.41
C GLU A 175 4.82 7.35 4.16
N LEU A 176 3.96 6.32 4.11
CA LEU A 176 3.97 5.29 3.06
C LEU A 176 2.89 5.54 2.01
N ARG A 177 3.26 5.39 0.73
CA ARG A 177 2.35 5.21 -0.40
C ARG A 177 2.66 3.93 -1.14
N LEU A 178 1.67 3.04 -1.30
CA LEU A 178 1.79 1.84 -2.12
C LEU A 178 1.08 2.05 -3.47
N ILE A 179 1.75 1.64 -4.54
CA ILE A 179 1.21 1.53 -5.90
C ILE A 179 1.45 0.08 -6.30
N ALA A 180 0.58 -0.80 -5.86
CA ALA A 180 0.78 -2.23 -6.02
C ALA A 180 -0.51 -2.93 -6.45
N TYR A 181 -0.34 -3.94 -7.32
CA TYR A 181 -1.42 -4.83 -7.73
C TYR A 181 -0.86 -6.19 -8.17
N SER A 182 -1.52 -7.26 -7.73
CA SER A 182 -1.09 -8.64 -7.99
C SER A 182 -1.02 -8.96 -9.49
N GLY A 183 -0.04 -9.76 -9.85
CA GLY A 183 0.13 -10.21 -11.22
C GLY A 183 0.73 -9.18 -12.17
N ARG A 184 1.00 -7.94 -11.76
CA ARG A 184 1.55 -6.90 -12.62
C ARG A 184 3.08 -6.93 -12.65
N GLY A 185 3.65 -6.47 -13.75
CA GLY A 185 5.10 -6.43 -13.96
C GLY A 185 5.56 -5.13 -14.61
N LEU A 186 6.86 -5.03 -14.86
CA LEU A 186 7.44 -3.88 -15.56
C LEU A 186 7.10 -3.90 -17.06
N VAL A 187 7.03 -5.09 -17.67
CA VAL A 187 6.78 -5.30 -19.09
C VAL A 187 5.48 -6.05 -19.33
N ARG A 188 5.25 -7.13 -18.59
CA ARG A 188 4.06 -7.98 -18.73
C ARG A 188 3.53 -8.46 -17.39
N SER A 189 2.24 -8.78 -17.36
CA SER A 189 1.62 -9.53 -16.28
C SER A 189 2.11 -10.99 -16.27
N CYS A 190 1.85 -11.71 -15.18
CA CYS A 190 2.10 -13.16 -15.09
C CYS A 190 1.32 -13.96 -16.16
N ALA A 191 0.23 -13.42 -16.70
CA ALA A 191 -0.55 -14.00 -17.82
C ALA A 191 -0.03 -13.57 -19.20
N GLY A 192 1.06 -12.78 -19.28
CA GLY A 192 1.65 -12.31 -20.52
C GLY A 192 1.02 -11.04 -21.11
N GLU A 193 0.08 -10.42 -20.41
CA GLU A 193 -0.57 -9.17 -20.85
C GLU A 193 0.35 -7.96 -20.68
N ALA A 194 0.35 -7.05 -21.65
CA ALA A 194 1.11 -5.79 -21.63
C ALA A 194 0.30 -4.59 -21.12
N ALA A 195 -0.82 -4.82 -20.43
CA ALA A 195 -1.67 -3.78 -19.85
C ALA A 195 -1.41 -3.62 -18.34
N ASN A 196 -1.62 -2.40 -17.84
CA ASN A 196 -1.45 -2.07 -16.43
C ASN A 196 -0.06 -2.43 -15.90
N ARG A 197 0.99 -2.12 -16.68
CA ARG A 197 2.38 -2.27 -16.25
C ARG A 197 2.69 -1.30 -15.10
N PHE A 198 3.79 -1.49 -14.43
CA PHE A 198 4.20 -0.60 -13.33
C PHE A 198 4.27 0.87 -13.76
N VAL A 199 4.76 1.15 -14.97
CA VAL A 199 4.80 2.53 -15.49
C VAL A 199 3.40 3.11 -15.72
N ASP A 200 2.45 2.28 -16.15
CA ASP A 200 1.05 2.70 -16.35
C ASP A 200 0.36 2.97 -15.01
N MET A 201 0.61 2.12 -14.00
CA MET A 201 0.09 2.29 -12.65
C MET A 201 0.68 3.50 -11.94
N PHE A 202 1.99 3.74 -12.12
CA PHE A 202 2.69 4.86 -11.51
C PHE A 202 2.04 6.21 -11.83
N GLY A 203 1.56 6.40 -13.05
CA GLY A 203 0.92 7.64 -13.50
C GLY A 203 -0.50 7.89 -12.99
N ARG A 204 -1.10 6.96 -12.21
CA ARG A 204 -2.53 7.00 -11.86
C ARG A 204 -2.79 7.40 -10.41
N ALA A 205 -3.88 8.12 -10.19
CA ALA A 205 -4.40 8.40 -8.85
C ALA A 205 -5.06 7.17 -8.20
N GLU A 206 -5.74 6.34 -8.99
CA GLU A 206 -6.40 5.09 -8.59
C GLU A 206 -5.98 3.96 -9.52
N TYR A 207 -6.16 2.71 -9.10
CA TYR A 207 -5.78 1.55 -9.93
C TYR A 207 -6.57 1.46 -11.24
N ALA A 208 -7.86 1.80 -11.22
CA ALA A 208 -8.72 1.73 -12.40
C ALA A 208 -8.10 2.47 -13.60
N SER A 209 -8.12 1.84 -14.78
CA SER A 209 -7.48 2.37 -16.00
C SER A 209 -8.05 3.70 -16.49
N CYS A 210 -9.29 4.01 -16.12
CA CYS A 210 -9.98 5.28 -16.40
C CYS A 210 -9.72 6.35 -15.33
N SER A 211 -8.85 6.10 -14.35
CA SER A 211 -8.57 7.06 -13.30
C SER A 211 -7.84 8.29 -13.84
N GLU A 212 -8.05 9.42 -13.18
CA GLU A 212 -7.32 10.64 -13.47
C GLU A 212 -5.80 10.46 -13.29
N PRO A 213 -4.98 11.21 -14.04
CA PRO A 213 -3.55 11.27 -13.79
C PRO A 213 -3.27 11.68 -12.33
N TYR A 214 -2.24 11.08 -11.75
CA TYR A 214 -1.80 11.45 -10.41
C TYR A 214 -1.08 12.80 -10.44
N ASN A 215 -1.38 13.68 -9.46
CA ASN A 215 -0.66 14.94 -9.29
C ASN A 215 0.61 14.72 -8.47
N PHE A 216 1.76 14.68 -9.14
CA PHE A 216 3.07 14.49 -8.51
C PHE A 216 3.60 15.74 -7.79
N GLY A 217 3.00 16.91 -8.00
CA GLY A 217 3.49 18.18 -7.43
C GLY A 217 3.28 18.33 -5.94
N ASP A 218 2.25 17.70 -5.39
CA ASP A 218 1.83 17.91 -4.00
C ASP A 218 2.64 17.10 -2.98
N TRP A 219 3.37 16.08 -3.43
CA TRP A 219 4.09 15.18 -2.55
C TRP A 219 5.29 14.55 -3.25
N GLN A 220 6.45 14.64 -2.65
CA GLN A 220 7.71 14.11 -3.17
C GLN A 220 8.27 13.10 -2.15
N PRO A 221 8.56 11.85 -2.56
CA PRO A 221 9.16 10.86 -1.67
C PRO A 221 10.67 11.10 -1.49
N ASP A 222 11.19 10.82 -0.30
CA ASP A 222 12.63 10.75 -0.05
C ASP A 222 13.23 9.51 -0.71
N ILE A 223 12.43 8.43 -0.76
CA ILE A 223 12.78 7.18 -1.46
C ILE A 223 11.57 6.59 -2.18
N LEU A 224 11.81 6.16 -3.44
CA LEU A 224 10.89 5.33 -4.21
C LEU A 224 11.50 3.95 -4.38
N VAL A 225 10.73 2.92 -4.07
CA VAL A 225 11.15 1.53 -4.16
C VAL A 225 10.38 0.81 -5.27
N ILE A 226 11.07 0.00 -6.06
CA ILE A 226 10.50 -0.83 -7.12
C ILE A 226 10.75 -2.29 -6.76
N ASN A 227 9.65 -3.01 -6.48
CA ASN A 227 9.67 -4.45 -6.25
C ASN A 227 8.94 -5.15 -7.39
N GLY A 228 9.67 -5.59 -8.40
CA GLY A 228 9.10 -6.16 -9.61
C GLY A 228 10.04 -7.13 -10.31
N GLY A 229 9.51 -7.87 -11.31
CA GLY A 229 10.22 -8.87 -12.09
C GLY A 229 9.69 -10.30 -11.92
N THR A 230 9.01 -10.58 -10.81
CA THR A 230 8.41 -11.90 -10.56
C THR A 230 7.37 -12.24 -11.65
N ASN A 231 6.48 -11.32 -11.96
CA ASN A 231 5.42 -11.52 -12.95
C ASN A 231 5.95 -11.49 -14.38
N ASP A 232 6.96 -10.67 -14.66
CA ASP A 232 7.65 -10.66 -15.96
C ASP A 232 8.30 -12.02 -16.26
N ASN A 233 8.86 -12.70 -15.23
CA ASN A 233 9.35 -14.06 -15.36
C ASN A 233 8.21 -15.04 -15.67
N GLY A 234 7.05 -14.93 -15.01
CA GLY A 234 5.84 -15.71 -15.34
C GLY A 234 5.33 -15.42 -16.74
N GLY A 235 5.40 -14.17 -17.20
CA GLY A 235 5.04 -13.70 -18.54
C GLY A 235 6.09 -14.01 -19.62
N ALA A 236 7.16 -14.75 -19.31
CA ALA A 236 8.24 -15.17 -20.21
C ALA A 236 8.93 -13.98 -20.93
N VAL A 237 9.13 -12.87 -20.25
CA VAL A 237 9.82 -11.69 -20.78
C VAL A 237 11.31 -12.00 -20.93
N SER A 238 11.92 -11.56 -22.04
CA SER A 238 13.38 -11.67 -22.24
C SER A 238 14.14 -10.70 -21.32
N GLU A 239 15.43 -10.94 -21.07
CA GLU A 239 16.26 -10.02 -20.28
C GLU A 239 16.40 -8.66 -20.96
N GLU A 240 16.45 -8.63 -22.30
CA GLU A 240 16.52 -7.41 -23.11
C GLU A 240 15.24 -6.58 -22.94
N ASP A 241 14.06 -7.20 -23.09
CA ASP A 241 12.79 -6.50 -22.92
C ASP A 241 12.61 -6.05 -21.48
N PHE A 242 13.04 -6.86 -20.50
CA PHE A 242 13.00 -6.49 -19.10
C PHE A 242 13.88 -5.27 -18.80
N ALA A 243 15.10 -5.22 -19.36
CA ALA A 243 15.99 -4.06 -19.23
C ALA A 243 15.37 -2.78 -19.82
N LEU A 244 14.64 -2.90 -20.94
CA LEU A 244 13.90 -1.77 -21.51
C LEU A 244 12.76 -1.32 -20.58
N GLY A 245 12.03 -2.24 -19.99
CA GLY A 245 10.96 -1.92 -19.00
C GLY A 245 11.50 -1.26 -17.74
N VAL A 246 12.64 -1.73 -17.21
CA VAL A 246 13.33 -1.09 -16.08
C VAL A 246 13.71 0.36 -16.42
N ARG A 247 14.27 0.59 -17.62
CA ARG A 247 14.67 1.91 -18.08
C ARG A 247 13.47 2.84 -18.33
N GLU A 248 12.38 2.33 -18.88
CA GLU A 248 11.14 3.08 -19.08
C GLU A 248 10.59 3.59 -17.74
N LEU A 249 10.45 2.71 -16.74
CA LEU A 249 9.96 3.09 -15.43
C LEU A 249 10.90 4.06 -14.71
N TYR A 250 12.22 3.79 -14.75
CA TYR A 250 13.23 4.71 -14.18
C TYR A 250 13.11 6.12 -14.79
N ASN A 251 12.99 6.23 -16.11
CA ASN A 251 12.87 7.53 -16.78
C ASN A 251 11.56 8.23 -16.37
N ALA A 252 10.45 7.50 -16.29
CA ALA A 252 9.17 8.05 -15.84
C ALA A 252 9.25 8.58 -14.39
N VAL A 253 9.91 7.84 -13.50
CA VAL A 253 10.13 8.25 -12.11
C VAL A 253 11.02 9.49 -12.04
N ARG A 254 12.15 9.51 -12.74
CA ARG A 254 13.08 10.65 -12.73
C ARG A 254 12.47 11.93 -13.33
N ALA A 255 11.56 11.80 -14.28
CA ALA A 255 10.87 12.95 -14.87
C ALA A 255 10.04 13.73 -13.85
N VAL A 256 9.49 13.06 -12.82
CA VAL A 256 8.61 13.68 -11.81
C VAL A 256 9.27 13.76 -10.42
N TYR A 257 10.23 12.88 -10.13
CA TYR A 257 10.96 12.80 -8.86
C TYR A 257 12.49 12.90 -9.11
N PRO A 258 13.00 14.05 -9.53
CA PRO A 258 14.41 14.18 -9.96
C PRO A 258 15.43 13.95 -8.83
N ASN A 259 15.03 14.18 -7.58
CA ASN A 259 15.93 14.14 -6.42
C ASN A 259 15.67 12.97 -5.45
N THR A 260 14.73 12.11 -5.74
CA THR A 260 14.34 10.96 -4.90
C THR A 260 15.36 9.83 -5.00
N ASN A 261 15.69 9.17 -3.89
CA ASN A 261 16.42 7.91 -3.93
C ASN A 261 15.55 6.83 -4.59
N ILE A 262 16.09 6.05 -5.53
CA ILE A 262 15.40 4.93 -6.16
C ILE A 262 16.09 3.64 -5.73
N LEU A 263 15.33 2.72 -5.15
CA LEU A 263 15.79 1.40 -4.76
C LEU A 263 15.05 0.33 -5.57
N PHE A 264 15.77 -0.46 -6.35
CA PHE A 264 15.26 -1.74 -6.84
C PHE A 264 15.44 -2.79 -5.75
N PHE A 265 14.33 -3.33 -5.25
CA PHE A 265 14.29 -4.35 -4.19
C PHE A 265 13.71 -5.64 -4.76
N TYR A 266 14.53 -6.66 -4.97
CA TYR A 266 14.15 -7.83 -5.77
C TYR A 266 14.65 -9.14 -5.16
N GLY A 267 13.98 -10.25 -5.46
CA GLY A 267 14.49 -11.60 -5.15
C GLY A 267 13.53 -12.51 -4.37
N ALA A 268 12.51 -11.98 -3.69
CA ALA A 268 11.66 -12.75 -2.76
C ALA A 268 11.00 -14.00 -3.37
N MET A 269 10.68 -14.00 -4.67
CA MET A 269 10.08 -15.12 -5.41
C MET A 269 10.89 -15.53 -6.65
N GLY A 270 12.19 -15.28 -6.66
CA GLY A 270 13.11 -15.67 -7.72
C GLY A 270 14.09 -14.56 -8.08
N ASN A 271 15.12 -14.91 -8.84
CA ASN A 271 16.27 -14.06 -9.08
C ASN A 271 16.66 -13.94 -10.58
N ARG A 272 15.79 -14.32 -11.51
CA ARG A 272 16.08 -14.36 -12.95
C ARG A 272 16.70 -13.06 -13.48
N TYR A 273 16.20 -11.91 -13.01
CA TYR A 273 16.63 -10.60 -13.51
C TYR A 273 17.67 -9.91 -12.59
N ASP A 274 18.31 -10.63 -11.68
CA ASP A 274 19.37 -10.09 -10.80
C ASP A 274 20.48 -9.42 -11.62
N GLY A 275 20.98 -10.11 -12.65
CA GLY A 275 22.01 -9.58 -13.54
C GLY A 275 21.60 -8.31 -14.28
N VAL A 276 20.32 -8.21 -14.70
CA VAL A 276 19.80 -7.04 -15.40
C VAL A 276 19.76 -5.83 -14.48
N TYR A 277 19.24 -5.99 -13.26
CA TYR A 277 19.19 -4.89 -12.28
C TYR A 277 20.59 -4.42 -11.89
N ARG A 278 21.54 -5.34 -11.64
CA ARG A 278 22.94 -4.99 -11.34
C ARG A 278 23.56 -4.18 -12.48
N ALA A 279 23.49 -4.70 -13.69
CA ALA A 279 24.05 -4.02 -14.87
C ALA A 279 23.44 -2.63 -15.06
N PHE A 280 22.12 -2.48 -14.88
CA PHE A 280 21.42 -1.21 -14.98
C PHE A 280 21.89 -0.19 -13.94
N VAL A 281 21.99 -0.61 -12.69
CA VAL A 281 22.45 0.27 -11.59
C VAL A 281 23.94 0.60 -11.76
N ASP A 282 24.79 -0.36 -12.12
CA ASP A 282 26.22 -0.13 -12.36
C ASP A 282 26.49 0.86 -13.50
N GLU A 283 25.69 0.80 -14.57
CA GLU A 283 25.74 1.75 -15.69
C GLU A 283 25.38 3.17 -15.22
N LEU A 284 24.23 3.33 -14.58
CA LEU A 284 23.66 4.64 -14.28
C LEU A 284 24.20 5.28 -13.00
N SER A 285 24.69 4.52 -12.03
CA SER A 285 25.25 5.05 -10.79
C SER A 285 26.45 5.96 -10.99
N LYS A 286 27.04 5.98 -12.20
CA LYS A 286 28.12 6.92 -12.58
C LYS A 286 27.58 8.36 -12.66
N SER A 287 26.34 8.54 -13.11
CA SER A 287 25.68 9.85 -13.29
C SER A 287 24.56 10.11 -12.27
N ASP A 288 23.93 9.05 -11.75
CA ASP A 288 22.86 9.11 -10.74
C ASP A 288 23.30 8.41 -9.45
N LYS A 289 23.74 9.18 -8.46
CA LYS A 289 24.19 8.67 -7.14
C LYS A 289 23.04 8.27 -6.22
N LYS A 290 21.80 8.46 -6.64
CA LYS A 290 20.57 8.13 -5.90
C LYS A 290 19.88 6.89 -6.44
N LEU A 291 20.63 5.99 -7.07
CA LEU A 291 20.14 4.75 -7.63
C LEU A 291 20.81 3.57 -6.92
N PHE A 292 19.98 2.67 -6.36
CA PHE A 292 20.38 1.57 -5.51
C PHE A 292 19.72 0.27 -5.94
N TYR A 293 20.39 -0.84 -5.62
CA TYR A 293 19.85 -2.18 -5.82
C TYR A 293 20.13 -3.05 -4.59
N THR A 294 19.11 -3.79 -4.17
CA THR A 294 19.23 -4.80 -3.13
C THR A 294 18.52 -6.08 -3.58
N MET A 295 19.27 -7.16 -3.67
CA MET A 295 18.71 -8.49 -3.83
C MET A 295 18.45 -9.11 -2.46
N VAL A 296 17.31 -9.74 -2.29
CA VAL A 296 16.96 -10.52 -1.10
C VAL A 296 16.86 -11.99 -1.43
N GLU A 297 17.07 -12.83 -0.44
CA GLU A 297 16.87 -14.26 -0.59
C GLU A 297 15.39 -14.59 -0.86
N ALA A 298 15.15 -15.62 -1.67
CA ALA A 298 13.80 -16.15 -1.89
C ALA A 298 13.20 -16.65 -0.57
N VAL A 299 11.87 -16.59 -0.48
CA VAL A 299 11.17 -17.18 0.67
C VAL A 299 11.31 -18.70 0.69
N ASP A 300 11.47 -19.25 1.87
CA ASP A 300 11.79 -20.64 2.12
C ASP A 300 10.63 -21.34 2.85
N ASP A 301 10.11 -22.44 2.28
CA ASP A 301 8.99 -23.16 2.88
C ASP A 301 9.42 -23.92 4.15
N ASP A 302 10.65 -24.41 4.21
CA ASP A 302 11.20 -25.09 5.40
C ASP A 302 11.24 -24.15 6.61
N LYS A 303 11.36 -22.84 6.36
CA LYS A 303 11.30 -21.78 7.38
C LYS A 303 9.89 -21.23 7.62
N SER A 304 8.87 -21.84 7.02
CA SER A 304 7.49 -21.36 7.05
C SER A 304 7.30 -19.94 6.47
N GLU A 305 8.24 -19.47 5.67
CA GLU A 305 8.20 -18.17 5.02
C GLU A 305 7.29 -18.13 3.79
N MET A 306 6.89 -19.31 3.27
CA MET A 306 6.09 -19.46 2.06
C MET A 306 4.63 -19.78 2.38
N SER A 307 3.72 -19.29 1.55
CA SER A 307 2.28 -19.53 1.59
C SER A 307 1.76 -19.97 0.21
N ALA A 308 0.48 -19.74 -0.09
CA ALA A 308 -0.14 -20.13 -1.35
C ALA A 308 0.58 -19.50 -2.57
N ALA A 309 0.65 -20.27 -3.67
CA ALA A 309 1.28 -19.86 -4.93
C ALA A 309 2.72 -19.31 -4.74
N HIS A 310 3.48 -19.88 -3.80
CA HIS A 310 4.86 -19.48 -3.45
C HIS A 310 5.03 -18.05 -2.93
N HIS A 311 3.94 -17.39 -2.55
CA HIS A 311 4.00 -16.03 -1.99
C HIS A 311 4.54 -16.03 -0.55
N PRO A 312 5.12 -14.90 -0.11
CA PRO A 312 5.57 -14.76 1.27
C PRO A 312 4.39 -14.88 2.25
N SER A 313 4.49 -15.82 3.20
CA SER A 313 3.61 -15.86 4.37
C SER A 313 3.87 -14.65 5.27
N TYR A 314 3.07 -14.46 6.32
CA TYR A 314 3.35 -13.42 7.33
C TYR A 314 4.77 -13.52 7.92
N ILE A 315 5.30 -14.75 8.11
CA ILE A 315 6.69 -14.96 8.55
C ILE A 315 7.67 -14.48 7.48
N GLY A 316 7.40 -14.82 6.21
CA GLY A 316 8.19 -14.34 5.06
C GLY A 316 8.13 -12.83 4.92
N GLN A 317 6.95 -12.22 5.05
CA GLN A 317 6.79 -10.77 5.01
C GLN A 317 7.58 -10.08 6.13
N LYS A 318 7.60 -10.62 7.33
CA LYS A 318 8.42 -10.10 8.45
C LYS A 318 9.91 -10.23 8.20
N ARG A 319 10.37 -11.31 7.56
CA ARG A 319 11.77 -11.45 7.17
C ARG A 319 12.13 -10.41 6.11
N LEU A 320 11.31 -10.29 5.05
CA LEU A 320 11.49 -9.27 4.00
C LEU A 320 11.47 -7.85 4.57
N ALA A 321 10.61 -7.56 5.56
CA ALA A 321 10.59 -6.27 6.23
C ALA A 321 11.93 -5.95 6.89
N ARG A 322 12.56 -6.91 7.60
CA ARG A 322 13.89 -6.70 8.21
C ARG A 322 15.00 -6.45 7.17
N ASP A 323 14.95 -7.16 6.04
CA ASP A 323 15.91 -6.96 4.95
C ASP A 323 15.70 -5.58 4.30
N PHE A 324 14.45 -5.18 4.14
CA PHE A 324 14.07 -3.89 3.62
C PHE A 324 14.46 -2.73 4.55
N GLU A 325 14.20 -2.85 5.86
CA GLU A 325 14.65 -1.89 6.88
C GLU A 325 16.15 -1.63 6.82
N ARG A 326 16.97 -2.69 6.67
CA ARG A 326 18.44 -2.56 6.53
C ARG A 326 18.83 -1.80 5.27
N ALA A 327 18.15 -2.10 4.14
CA ALA A 327 18.40 -1.40 2.88
C ALA A 327 18.05 0.10 3.00
N LEU A 328 16.90 0.41 3.58
CA LEU A 328 16.45 1.79 3.82
C LEU A 328 17.38 2.55 4.77
N ALA A 329 17.79 1.93 5.88
CA ALA A 329 18.67 2.56 6.86
C ALA A 329 20.02 2.96 6.23
N ASN A 330 20.59 2.09 5.39
CA ASN A 330 21.83 2.37 4.69
C ASN A 330 21.71 3.50 3.65
N ILE A 331 20.56 3.58 2.94
CA ILE A 331 20.35 4.58 1.87
C ILE A 331 20.00 5.95 2.45
N LEU A 332 19.17 5.99 3.50
CA LEU A 332 18.66 7.21 4.10
C LEU A 332 19.49 7.68 5.31
N GLU A 333 20.54 6.93 5.68
CA GLU A 333 21.40 7.22 6.84
C GLU A 333 20.60 7.40 8.15
N ILE A 334 19.54 6.60 8.31
CA ILE A 334 18.68 6.60 9.51
C ILE A 334 19.13 5.51 10.50
N ASN A 335 19.23 5.89 11.78
CA ASN A 335 19.59 5.01 12.89
C ASN A 335 18.35 4.46 13.60
#